data_194b85bea3f9b190b0963b58ac34d528
#
_entry.id   194b85bea3f9b190b0963b58ac34d528
#
_cell.length_a   1.000
_cell.length_b   1.000
_cell.length_c   1.000
_cell.angle_alpha   90.00
_cell.angle_beta   90.00
_cell.angle_gamma   90.00
#
_symmetry.space_group_name_H-M   'P 1'
#
loop_
_entity.id
_entity.type
_entity.pdbx_description
1 polymer ?
#
loop_
_entity_poly.entity_id
_entity_poly.type
_entity_poly.pdbx_seq_one_letter_code
_entity_poly.pdbx_strand_id
1 'polypeptide(L)'
;MKVLVIGDSCVDEFVYGDIKRISPEAPIPVFVPTHNEKNDGMAKNVSNNVESLECDVKIITNESGIIKRRYVENRSGQMVLRVDEHDWCPRINTKVLQGISNNKCRPYGLGDTIEDIDAIIISDYCKGFLEEEDIQHICEYNRNVFVDTKKQLGDWILDADFIKIN
;
A
#
# COMPACT_ATOMS: atom_id res chain seq x y z
N MET A 1 -3.47 17.84 12.38
CA MET A 1 -4.00 17.63 11.03
C MET A 1 -4.50 16.20 10.94
N LYS A 2 -5.73 15.99 10.47
CA LYS A 2 -6.30 14.65 10.26
C LYS A 2 -6.11 14.23 8.80
N VAL A 3 -5.44 13.12 8.59
CA VAL A 3 -5.12 12.60 7.25
C VAL A 3 -5.76 11.24 7.06
N LEU A 4 -6.44 11.04 5.93
CA LEU A 4 -6.93 9.74 5.51
C LEU A 4 -6.01 9.17 4.44
N VAL A 5 -5.43 8.00 4.69
CA VAL A 5 -4.65 7.24 3.70
C VAL A 5 -5.54 6.14 3.13
N ILE A 6 -5.62 6.04 1.79
CA ILE A 6 -6.43 5.03 1.10
C ILE A 6 -5.57 4.33 0.06
N GLY A 7 -5.60 3.01 0.01
CA GLY A 7 -4.90 2.27 -1.05
C GLY A 7 -4.55 0.83 -0.70
N ASP A 8 -3.81 0.21 -1.61
CA ASP A 8 -3.31 -1.15 -1.42
C ASP A 8 -2.24 -1.21 -0.34
N SER A 9 -2.30 -2.23 0.51
CA SER A 9 -1.26 -2.52 1.49
C SER A 9 -0.69 -3.92 1.31
N CYS A 10 0.57 -4.10 1.69
CA CYS A 10 1.22 -5.39 1.71
C CYS A 10 2.10 -5.55 2.95
N VAL A 11 2.56 -6.76 3.18
CA VAL A 11 3.67 -7.05 4.09
C VAL A 11 4.94 -7.20 3.25
N ASP A 12 5.93 -6.37 3.49
CA ASP A 12 7.28 -6.53 2.97
C ASP A 12 8.07 -7.44 3.92
N GLU A 13 8.29 -8.70 3.52
CA GLU A 13 9.04 -9.69 4.29
C GLU A 13 10.44 -9.85 3.72
N PHE A 14 11.45 -9.63 4.56
CA PHE A 14 12.85 -9.86 4.23
C PHE A 14 13.32 -11.13 4.92
N VAL A 15 13.71 -12.12 4.13
CA VAL A 15 14.27 -13.39 4.60
C VAL A 15 15.77 -13.32 4.38
N TYR A 16 16.53 -13.20 5.46
CA TYR A 16 17.98 -13.19 5.43
C TYR A 16 18.53 -14.60 5.50
N GLY A 17 19.61 -14.88 4.79
CA GLY A 17 20.19 -16.21 4.77
C GLY A 17 21.58 -16.25 4.17
N ASP A 18 22.20 -17.42 4.27
CA ASP A 18 23.55 -17.70 3.75
C ASP A 18 23.50 -18.48 2.44
N ILE A 19 24.40 -18.13 1.51
CA ILE A 19 24.67 -18.87 0.28
C ILE A 19 26.13 -19.37 0.33
N LYS A 20 26.30 -20.66 0.58
CA LYS A 20 27.66 -21.27 0.69
C LYS A 20 28.02 -22.20 -0.46
N ARG A 21 27.07 -22.58 -1.30
CA ARG A 21 27.28 -23.50 -2.41
C ARG A 21 26.25 -23.34 -3.52
N ILE A 22 26.56 -23.87 -4.67
CA ILE A 22 25.62 -24.06 -5.80
C ILE A 22 24.96 -25.44 -5.63
N SER A 23 23.71 -25.57 -6.08
CA SER A 23 22.99 -26.84 -6.08
C SER A 23 23.62 -27.83 -7.07
N PRO A 24 23.67 -29.13 -6.72
CA PRO A 24 24.06 -30.16 -7.69
C PRO A 24 22.98 -30.44 -8.75
N GLU A 25 21.72 -30.04 -8.50
CA GLU A 25 20.59 -30.32 -9.40
C GLU A 25 20.44 -29.29 -10.52
N ALA A 26 20.90 -28.05 -10.29
CA ALA A 26 20.85 -26.95 -11.25
C ALA A 26 21.86 -25.85 -10.85
N PRO A 27 22.28 -24.97 -11.78
CA PRO A 27 23.24 -23.89 -11.49
C PRO A 27 22.57 -22.73 -10.69
N ILE A 28 21.93 -23.05 -9.57
CA ILE A 28 21.27 -22.13 -8.70
C ILE A 28 21.93 -22.11 -7.30
N PRO A 29 21.93 -20.98 -6.58
CA PRO A 29 22.44 -20.92 -5.21
C PRO A 29 21.55 -21.71 -4.25
N VAL A 30 22.17 -22.37 -3.30
CA VAL A 30 21.47 -22.97 -2.16
C VAL A 30 21.38 -21.92 -1.04
N PHE A 31 20.20 -21.35 -0.85
CA PHE A 31 19.92 -20.36 0.17
C PHE A 31 19.46 -21.06 1.46
N VAL A 32 20.15 -20.75 2.57
CA VAL A 32 19.81 -21.28 3.91
C VAL A 32 19.31 -20.12 4.77
N PRO A 33 18.00 -20.03 5.06
CA PRO A 33 17.45 -18.96 5.87
C PRO A 33 18.02 -18.94 7.29
N THR A 34 18.25 -17.76 7.84
CA THR A 34 18.72 -17.54 9.22
C THR A 34 17.71 -16.79 10.08
N HIS A 35 17.12 -15.72 9.57
CA HIS A 35 16.08 -14.93 10.24
C HIS A 35 15.21 -14.21 9.21
N ASN A 36 14.11 -13.63 9.65
CA ASN A 36 13.25 -12.79 8.83
C ASN A 36 12.83 -11.53 9.58
N GLU A 37 12.54 -10.49 8.80
CA GLU A 37 11.97 -9.22 9.25
C GLU A 37 10.73 -8.92 8.43
N LYS A 38 9.76 -8.25 9.05
CA LYS A 38 8.51 -7.85 8.38
C LYS A 38 8.26 -6.36 8.61
N ASN A 39 7.95 -5.68 7.54
CA ASN A 39 7.60 -4.27 7.55
C ASN A 39 6.25 -4.06 6.85
N ASP A 40 5.55 -3.03 7.24
CA ASP A 40 4.40 -2.56 6.49
C ASP A 40 4.83 -1.96 5.16
N GLY A 41 4.13 -2.33 4.07
CA GLY A 41 4.41 -1.84 2.73
C GLY A 41 3.23 -1.09 2.12
N MET A 42 3.48 -0.34 1.03
CA MET A 42 2.49 0.40 0.26
C MET A 42 1.73 1.43 1.13
N ALA A 43 0.38 1.44 1.12
CA ALA A 43 -0.43 2.40 1.86
C ALA A 43 -0.16 2.39 3.38
N LYS A 44 0.10 1.23 3.98
CA LYS A 44 0.48 1.17 5.40
C LYS A 44 1.81 1.86 5.69
N ASN A 45 2.80 1.71 4.81
CA ASN A 45 4.06 2.43 4.95
C ASN A 45 3.86 3.94 4.80
N VAL A 46 2.96 4.38 3.90
CA VAL A 46 2.59 5.80 3.78
C VAL A 46 1.93 6.28 5.08
N SER A 47 1.00 5.51 5.66
CA SER A 47 0.37 5.83 6.94
C SER A 47 1.39 6.03 8.05
N ASN A 48 2.33 5.09 8.22
CA ASN A 48 3.39 5.16 9.22
C ASN A 48 4.29 6.41 9.03
N ASN A 49 4.60 6.74 7.78
CA ASN A 49 5.40 7.94 7.46
C ASN A 49 4.65 9.23 7.82
N VAL A 50 3.36 9.31 7.55
CA VAL A 50 2.53 10.49 7.87
C VAL A 50 2.32 10.60 9.39
N GLU A 51 2.14 9.48 10.10
CA GLU A 51 2.09 9.46 11.56
C GLU A 51 3.38 10.00 12.19
N SER A 52 4.54 9.71 11.59
CA SER A 52 5.83 10.23 12.05
C SER A 52 5.95 11.77 11.95
N LEU A 53 5.07 12.41 11.19
CA LEU A 53 4.94 13.88 11.08
C LEU A 53 3.93 14.45 12.10
N GLU A 54 3.58 13.68 13.13
CA GLU A 54 2.64 14.07 14.20
C GLU A 54 1.22 14.39 13.69
N CYS A 55 0.80 13.75 12.59
CA CYS A 55 -0.56 13.81 12.08
C CYS A 55 -1.44 12.73 12.72
N ASP A 56 -2.73 13.03 12.89
CA ASP A 56 -3.76 12.04 13.22
C ASP A 56 -4.14 11.29 11.92
N VAL A 57 -3.70 10.04 11.78
CA VAL A 57 -3.86 9.29 10.54
C VAL A 57 -4.88 8.18 10.70
N LYS A 58 -5.76 8.08 9.72
CA LYS A 58 -6.63 6.92 9.52
C LYS A 58 -6.29 6.25 8.20
N ILE A 59 -6.44 4.93 8.14
CA ILE A 59 -6.15 4.18 6.92
C ILE A 59 -7.35 3.33 6.50
N ILE A 60 -7.62 3.33 5.20
CA ILE A 60 -8.56 2.42 4.54
C ILE A 60 -7.78 1.60 3.52
N THR A 61 -7.67 0.32 3.76
CA THR A 61 -6.85 -0.58 2.94
C THR A 61 -7.45 -1.98 2.87
N ASN A 62 -6.88 -2.83 2.02
CA ASN A 62 -7.29 -4.22 1.89
C ASN A 62 -7.04 -5.03 3.17
N GLU A 63 -7.93 -5.97 3.44
CA GLU A 63 -7.77 -6.96 4.52
C GLU A 63 -6.90 -8.16 4.09
N SER A 64 -6.78 -8.42 2.79
CA SER A 64 -6.03 -9.54 2.24
C SER A 64 -4.51 -9.35 2.38
N GLY A 65 -3.84 -10.44 2.75
CA GLY A 65 -2.40 -10.43 2.99
C GLY A 65 -1.56 -10.53 1.72
N ILE A 66 -1.42 -9.43 0.97
CA ILE A 66 -0.40 -9.34 -0.08
C ILE A 66 0.97 -9.40 0.59
N ILE A 67 1.82 -10.35 0.18
CA ILE A 67 3.17 -10.51 0.74
C ILE A 67 4.20 -10.33 -0.37
N LYS A 68 5.19 -9.48 -0.11
CA LYS A 68 6.37 -9.31 -0.97
C LYS A 68 7.59 -9.81 -0.23
N ARG A 69 7.95 -11.07 -0.49
CA ARG A 69 9.06 -11.73 0.17
C ARG A 69 10.34 -11.55 -0.62
N ARG A 70 11.36 -11.03 0.05
CA ARG A 70 12.70 -10.79 -0.50
C ARG A 70 13.71 -11.64 0.22
N TYR A 71 14.47 -12.43 -0.52
CA TYR A 71 15.55 -13.24 0.00
C TYR A 71 16.86 -12.47 -0.15
N VAL A 72 17.52 -12.19 0.97
CA VAL A 72 18.72 -11.36 1.04
C VAL A 72 19.90 -12.17 1.58
N GLU A 73 21.00 -12.21 0.85
CA GLU A 73 22.21 -12.88 1.29
C GLU A 73 22.92 -12.04 2.37
N ASN A 74 23.21 -12.67 3.54
CA ASN A 74 23.71 -11.99 4.74
C ASN A 74 25.02 -11.24 4.55
N ARG A 75 25.96 -11.81 3.78
CA ARG A 75 27.31 -11.29 3.66
C ARG A 75 27.40 -10.09 2.73
N SER A 76 26.70 -10.16 1.61
CA SER A 76 26.72 -9.13 0.57
C SER A 76 25.60 -8.10 0.70
N GLY A 77 24.54 -8.42 1.42
CA GLY A 77 23.30 -7.65 1.44
C GLY A 77 22.52 -7.69 0.14
N GLN A 78 22.90 -8.58 -0.80
CA GLN A 78 22.28 -8.64 -2.13
C GLN A 78 20.96 -9.40 -2.07
N MET A 79 19.91 -8.84 -2.67
CA MET A 79 18.67 -9.54 -2.92
C MET A 79 18.87 -10.57 -4.04
N VAL A 80 18.63 -11.84 -3.75
CA VAL A 80 18.85 -12.96 -4.69
C VAL A 80 17.57 -13.48 -5.30
N LEU A 81 16.44 -13.26 -4.66
CA LEU A 81 15.12 -13.66 -5.14
C LEU A 81 14.06 -12.76 -4.53
N ARG A 82 13.00 -12.47 -5.29
CA ARG A 82 11.75 -11.89 -4.78
C ARG A 82 10.59 -12.79 -5.18
N VAL A 83 9.69 -13.02 -4.24
CA VAL A 83 8.44 -13.77 -4.44
C VAL A 83 7.28 -12.87 -3.99
N ASP A 84 6.35 -12.62 -4.90
CA ASP A 84 5.14 -11.87 -4.61
C ASP A 84 3.99 -12.88 -4.46
N GLU A 85 3.41 -12.97 -3.25
CA GLU A 85 2.32 -13.88 -2.92
C GLU A 85 1.01 -13.09 -2.81
N HIS A 86 -0.09 -13.63 -3.34
CA HIS A 86 -1.41 -13.01 -3.30
C HIS A 86 -1.42 -11.56 -3.83
N ASP A 87 -0.74 -11.31 -4.94
CA ASP A 87 -0.48 -9.97 -5.50
C ASP A 87 -1.74 -9.28 -6.06
N TRP A 88 -2.88 -9.51 -5.41
CA TRP A 88 -4.19 -8.95 -5.72
C TRP A 88 -5.07 -8.85 -4.46
N CYS A 89 -5.99 -7.88 -4.44
CA CYS A 89 -6.99 -7.74 -3.38
C CYS A 89 -8.35 -7.31 -3.93
N PRO A 90 -9.45 -7.58 -3.21
CA PRO A 90 -10.78 -7.11 -3.58
C PRO A 90 -10.86 -5.58 -3.58
N ARG A 91 -11.70 -5.04 -4.49
CA ARG A 91 -12.03 -3.62 -4.57
C ARG A 91 -12.65 -3.11 -3.27
N ILE A 92 -12.40 -1.86 -2.94
CA ILE A 92 -13.01 -1.15 -1.80
C ILE A 92 -14.53 -1.27 -1.83
N ASN A 93 -15.13 -1.36 -0.64
CA ASN A 93 -16.58 -1.40 -0.53
C ASN A 93 -17.19 -0.04 -0.90
N THR A 94 -18.18 -0.05 -1.80
CA THR A 94 -18.86 1.17 -2.28
C THR A 94 -19.51 2.00 -1.17
N LYS A 95 -19.97 1.37 -0.06
CA LYS A 95 -20.51 2.11 1.10
C LYS A 95 -19.43 2.90 1.83
N VAL A 96 -18.21 2.36 1.89
CA VAL A 96 -17.06 3.06 2.46
C VAL A 96 -16.71 4.25 1.58
N LEU A 97 -16.67 4.05 0.26
CA LEU A 97 -16.41 5.11 -0.72
C LEU A 97 -17.42 6.26 -0.62
N GLN A 98 -18.73 5.95 -0.56
CA GLN A 98 -19.79 6.95 -0.35
C GLN A 98 -19.63 7.71 0.98
N GLY A 99 -19.14 7.05 2.01
CA GLY A 99 -18.84 7.68 3.30
C GLY A 99 -17.71 8.71 3.19
N ILE A 100 -16.68 8.42 2.42
CA ILE A 100 -15.55 9.34 2.17
C ILE A 100 -16.05 10.62 1.50
N SER A 101 -16.86 10.49 0.45
CA SER A 101 -17.42 11.61 -0.31
C SER A 101 -18.32 12.55 0.53
N ASN A 102 -18.96 12.01 1.55
CA ASN A 102 -19.83 12.79 2.46
C ASN A 102 -19.09 13.33 3.69
N ASN A 103 -17.77 13.21 3.76
CA ASN A 103 -16.92 13.53 4.91
C ASN A 103 -17.37 12.83 6.21
N LYS A 104 -18.00 11.64 6.09
CA LYS A 104 -18.56 10.80 7.17
C LYS A 104 -18.21 9.34 6.91
N CYS A 105 -16.95 9.03 6.77
CA CYS A 105 -16.54 7.66 6.51
C CYS A 105 -16.60 6.80 7.78
N ARG A 106 -17.21 5.61 7.66
CA ARG A 106 -17.09 4.52 8.64
C ARG A 106 -16.27 3.40 8.01
N PRO A 107 -14.98 3.33 8.27
CA PRO A 107 -14.17 2.20 7.83
C PRO A 107 -14.71 0.90 8.43
N TYR A 108 -14.68 -0.18 7.69
CA TYR A 108 -15.07 -1.49 8.18
C TYR A 108 -14.22 -1.87 9.42
N GLY A 109 -14.89 -2.16 10.54
CA GLY A 109 -14.23 -2.61 11.77
C GLY A 109 -13.71 -1.52 12.72
N LEU A 110 -13.78 -0.23 12.34
CA LEU A 110 -13.51 0.87 13.25
C LEU A 110 -14.84 1.46 13.74
N GLY A 111 -15.04 1.49 15.06
CA GLY A 111 -16.28 1.99 15.70
C GLY A 111 -16.53 3.48 15.48
N ASP A 112 -15.53 4.23 15.02
CA ASP A 112 -15.57 5.68 14.91
C ASP A 112 -15.83 6.15 13.49
N THR A 113 -16.69 7.14 13.34
CA THR A 113 -16.89 7.88 12.09
C THR A 113 -15.66 8.77 11.86
N ILE A 114 -15.08 8.75 10.67
CA ILE A 114 -14.04 9.70 10.30
C ILE A 114 -14.74 10.99 9.88
N GLU A 115 -14.58 12.03 10.67
CA GLU A 115 -15.12 13.37 10.40
C GLU A 115 -13.96 14.37 10.35
N ASP A 116 -14.15 15.44 9.61
CA ASP A 116 -13.21 16.57 9.55
C ASP A 116 -11.82 16.17 9.01
N ILE A 117 -11.78 15.49 7.85
CA ILE A 117 -10.54 15.13 7.17
C ILE A 117 -9.94 16.39 6.53
N ASP A 118 -8.67 16.70 6.88
CA ASP A 118 -7.93 17.84 6.34
C ASP A 118 -7.27 17.51 4.98
N ALA A 119 -6.84 16.24 4.79
CA ALA A 119 -6.21 15.79 3.55
C ALA A 119 -6.43 14.30 3.32
N ILE A 120 -6.46 13.89 2.05
CA ILE A 120 -6.53 12.48 1.62
C ILE A 120 -5.27 12.14 0.83
N ILE A 121 -4.66 11.01 1.14
CA ILE A 121 -3.54 10.45 0.38
C ILE A 121 -3.99 9.13 -0.22
N ILE A 122 -4.00 9.06 -1.55
CA ILE A 122 -4.27 7.84 -2.30
C ILE A 122 -2.94 7.20 -2.67
N SER A 123 -2.72 5.96 -2.22
CA SER A 123 -1.52 5.17 -2.49
C SER A 123 -1.93 3.89 -3.24
N ASP A 124 -2.01 3.99 -4.58
CA ASP A 124 -2.51 2.95 -5.46
C ASP A 124 -1.37 2.24 -6.19
N TYR A 125 -1.16 0.97 -5.83
CA TYR A 125 -0.17 0.10 -6.45
C TYR A 125 -0.77 -0.86 -7.49
N CYS A 126 -2.02 -0.60 -7.92
CA CYS A 126 -2.75 -1.41 -8.89
C CYS A 126 -2.89 -2.87 -8.47
N LYS A 127 -3.23 -3.12 -7.20
CA LYS A 127 -3.52 -4.47 -6.70
C LYS A 127 -5.02 -4.79 -6.68
N GLY A 128 -5.85 -3.89 -7.17
CA GLY A 128 -7.29 -4.06 -7.33
C GLY A 128 -8.13 -3.37 -6.26
N PHE A 129 -7.53 -2.73 -5.26
CA PHE A 129 -8.27 -2.07 -4.19
C PHE A 129 -9.06 -0.85 -4.67
N LEU A 130 -8.49 -0.05 -5.57
CA LEU A 130 -9.14 1.11 -6.19
C LEU A 130 -9.16 0.97 -7.71
N GLU A 131 -10.30 1.28 -8.32
CA GLU A 131 -10.43 1.51 -9.74
C GLU A 131 -10.32 3.01 -10.07
N GLU A 132 -10.21 3.36 -11.35
CA GLU A 132 -10.09 4.75 -11.80
C GLU A 132 -11.30 5.58 -11.34
N GLU A 133 -12.51 5.02 -11.45
CA GLU A 133 -13.74 5.67 -11.02
C GLU A 133 -13.79 5.93 -9.51
N ASP A 134 -13.16 5.07 -8.68
CA ASP A 134 -13.10 5.27 -7.23
C ASP A 134 -12.22 6.47 -6.90
N ILE A 135 -11.06 6.57 -7.57
CA ILE A 135 -10.13 7.69 -7.38
C ILE A 135 -10.77 8.99 -7.88
N GLN A 136 -11.37 8.98 -9.06
CA GLN A 136 -12.12 10.12 -9.60
C GLN A 136 -13.18 10.59 -8.59
N HIS A 137 -14.01 9.67 -8.11
CA HIS A 137 -15.06 9.98 -7.14
C HIS A 137 -14.50 10.59 -5.84
N ILE A 138 -13.37 10.11 -5.33
CA ILE A 138 -12.72 10.70 -4.15
C ILE A 138 -12.25 12.13 -4.46
N CYS A 139 -11.65 12.36 -5.61
CA CYS A 139 -11.14 13.67 -6.01
C CYS A 139 -12.26 14.69 -6.23
N GLU A 140 -13.37 14.32 -6.88
CA GLU A 140 -14.52 15.20 -7.15
C GLU A 140 -15.19 15.75 -5.87
N TYR A 141 -15.23 14.95 -4.80
CA TYR A 141 -15.97 15.29 -3.58
C TYR A 141 -15.11 15.75 -2.41
N ASN A 142 -13.79 15.79 -2.57
CA ASN A 142 -12.87 16.15 -1.48
C ASN A 142 -11.87 17.20 -1.95
N ARG A 143 -11.16 17.80 -0.99
CA ARG A 143 -10.08 18.76 -1.22
C ARG A 143 -8.79 18.27 -0.58
N ASN A 144 -7.67 18.77 -1.04
CA ASN A 144 -6.34 18.36 -0.60
C ASN A 144 -6.11 16.85 -0.83
N VAL A 145 -6.46 16.38 -2.05
CA VAL A 145 -6.28 14.98 -2.45
C VAL A 145 -4.94 14.81 -3.16
N PHE A 146 -4.07 14.01 -2.56
CA PHE A 146 -2.75 13.66 -3.08
C PHE A 146 -2.80 12.25 -3.65
N VAL A 147 -2.46 12.07 -4.92
CA VAL A 147 -2.54 10.78 -5.62
C VAL A 147 -1.16 10.30 -6.03
N ASP A 148 -0.77 9.11 -5.52
CA ASP A 148 0.36 8.31 -6.00
C ASP A 148 -0.21 7.01 -6.57
N THR A 149 -0.25 6.90 -7.91
CA THR A 149 -0.82 5.75 -8.60
C THR A 149 0.13 5.18 -9.64
N LYS A 150 0.00 3.89 -9.90
CA LYS A 150 0.65 3.20 -11.03
C LYS A 150 -0.24 3.05 -12.25
N LYS A 151 -1.49 3.54 -12.18
CA LYS A 151 -2.39 3.56 -13.32
C LYS A 151 -1.88 4.55 -14.38
N GLN A 152 -2.24 4.31 -15.63
CA GLN A 152 -2.02 5.29 -16.68
C GLN A 152 -2.90 6.52 -16.42
N LEU A 153 -2.31 7.71 -16.44
CA LEU A 153 -3.04 8.96 -16.22
C LEU A 153 -4.01 9.21 -17.37
N GLY A 154 -5.20 9.69 -17.04
CA GLY A 154 -6.29 10.01 -17.95
C GLY A 154 -7.21 11.07 -17.37
N ASP A 155 -8.37 11.30 -17.98
CA ASP A 155 -9.32 12.34 -17.54
C ASP A 155 -9.89 12.08 -16.14
N TRP A 156 -9.85 10.86 -15.67
CA TRP A 156 -10.35 10.43 -14.34
C TRP A 156 -9.60 11.05 -13.16
N ILE A 157 -8.41 11.63 -13.37
CA ILE A 157 -7.56 12.20 -12.29
C ILE A 157 -7.52 13.73 -12.28
N LEU A 158 -8.25 14.40 -13.17
CA LEU A 158 -8.18 15.85 -13.36
C LEU A 158 -8.58 16.67 -12.13
N ASP A 159 -9.43 16.11 -11.26
CA ASP A 159 -9.88 16.75 -10.02
C ASP A 159 -8.93 16.51 -8.83
N ALA A 160 -7.83 15.80 -9.00
CA ALA A 160 -6.81 15.64 -7.96
C ALA A 160 -6.05 16.96 -7.75
N ASP A 161 -5.87 17.38 -6.49
CA ASP A 161 -5.10 18.59 -6.18
C ASP A 161 -3.60 18.39 -6.43
N PHE A 162 -3.08 17.19 -6.17
CA PHE A 162 -1.67 16.84 -6.33
C PHE A 162 -1.51 15.43 -6.90
N ILE A 163 -0.67 15.29 -7.91
CA ILE A 163 -0.35 13.99 -8.51
C ILE A 163 1.16 13.77 -8.42
N LYS A 164 1.57 12.66 -7.80
CA LYS A 164 2.96 12.22 -7.81
C LYS A 164 3.19 11.36 -9.05
N ILE A 165 4.14 11.78 -9.88
CA ILE A 165 4.59 11.07 -11.07
C ILE A 165 5.94 10.40 -10.76
N ASN A 166 6.07 9.11 -11.08
CA ASN A 166 7.30 8.33 -10.92
C ASN A 166 8.10 8.29 -12.23
#